data_54f5ae7c403fef10d8ebd015615f715b
#
_entry.id   54f5ae7c403fef10d8ebd015615f715b
#
_cell.length_a   1.000
_cell.length_b   1.000
_cell.length_c   1.000
_cell.angle_alpha   90.00
_cell.angle_beta   90.00
_cell.angle_gamma   90.00
#
_symmetry.space_group_name_H-M   'P 1'
#
loop_
_entity.id
_entity.type
_entity.pdbx_description
1 polymer ?
#
loop_
_entity_poly.entity_id
_entity_poly.type
_entity_poly.pdbx_seq_one_letter_code
_entity_poly.pdbx_strand_id
1 'polypeptide(L)'
;RHAEFIAERFNHHYPIYQGKFARIITHAVNYSQTLIDDFSKKDLPEPQIAISVDMLDTGIDVPEVVNLVFFKAVRSKVKFLQMIGRGTRLCQDLFGPEQHKTEFYIFDYCENFEYFNENPKGASGSQTEALSKRLFKARVSVLKHLQLPEYQNTQTDALESKLRGFLHNQVNGMNHDNFIVRPQWKFVEYYQESKNWQNLDDMKVNELFDHLSGLPTENSIDFQDDLNAKLFDLLCYNLQLAILQKDTASINQYHKRIHTIANDLSTKANIPAITKQIQLIESILTNEYWEGINVIIVEELRERLRELIKLTDKSSSKIVYSVLAVSYTHLTLPTK
;
A
#
# COMPACT_ATOMS: atom_id res chain seq x y z
N ARG A 1 -17.31 14.89 -7.81
CA ARG A 1 -16.22 14.95 -8.80
C ARG A 1 -15.55 13.58 -9.01
N HIS A 2 -14.96 12.93 -7.97
CA HIS A 2 -14.33 11.59 -8.14
C HIS A 2 -15.38 10.49 -8.41
N ALA A 3 -16.47 10.47 -7.64
CA ALA A 3 -17.58 9.53 -7.85
C ALA A 3 -18.24 9.69 -9.23
N GLU A 4 -18.40 10.92 -9.69
CA GLU A 4 -18.93 11.23 -11.04
C GLU A 4 -18.04 10.65 -12.12
N PHE A 5 -16.72 10.85 -12.00
CA PHE A 5 -15.75 10.29 -12.94
C PHE A 5 -15.84 8.76 -13.03
N ILE A 6 -15.91 8.07 -11.88
CA ILE A 6 -16.03 6.60 -11.86
C ILE A 6 -17.33 6.16 -12.54
N ALA A 7 -18.46 6.83 -12.23
CA ALA A 7 -19.74 6.51 -12.85
C ALA A 7 -19.74 6.76 -14.37
N GLU A 8 -19.17 7.88 -14.81
CA GLU A 8 -19.04 8.21 -16.23
C GLU A 8 -18.18 7.19 -16.98
N ARG A 9 -17.05 6.78 -16.40
CA ARG A 9 -16.18 5.75 -17.01
C ARG A 9 -16.88 4.41 -17.08
N PHE A 10 -17.59 4.00 -16.02
CA PHE A 10 -18.38 2.77 -16.05
C PHE A 10 -19.43 2.82 -17.16
N ASN A 11 -20.23 3.89 -17.24
CA ASN A 11 -21.29 4.02 -18.23
C ASN A 11 -20.75 4.13 -19.66
N HIS A 12 -19.56 4.69 -19.84
CA HIS A 12 -18.87 4.72 -21.14
C HIS A 12 -18.46 3.32 -21.60
N HIS A 13 -17.93 2.49 -20.71
CA HIS A 13 -17.53 1.13 -21.04
C HIS A 13 -18.70 0.14 -21.14
N TYR A 14 -19.78 0.41 -20.42
CA TYR A 14 -20.95 -0.47 -20.34
C TYR A 14 -22.26 0.28 -20.68
N PRO A 15 -22.39 0.81 -21.89
CA PRO A 15 -23.56 1.63 -22.26
C PRO A 15 -24.88 0.83 -22.26
N ILE A 16 -24.82 -0.50 -22.32
CA ILE A 16 -25.97 -1.40 -22.27
C ILE A 16 -26.83 -1.20 -21.02
N TYR A 17 -26.21 -0.80 -19.90
CA TYR A 17 -26.92 -0.57 -18.63
C TYR A 17 -27.56 0.81 -18.51
N GLN A 18 -27.43 1.69 -19.52
CA GLN A 18 -28.09 3.00 -19.58
C GLN A 18 -27.92 3.86 -18.31
N GLY A 19 -26.82 3.73 -17.58
CA GLY A 19 -26.53 4.46 -16.34
C GLY A 19 -27.32 4.01 -15.11
N LYS A 20 -28.02 2.89 -15.17
CA LYS A 20 -28.81 2.38 -14.04
C LYS A 20 -28.07 1.42 -13.14
N PHE A 21 -27.13 0.67 -13.68
CA PHE A 21 -26.40 -0.38 -12.97
C PHE A 21 -25.43 0.14 -11.90
N ALA A 22 -24.69 1.23 -12.21
CA ALA A 22 -23.80 1.92 -11.30
C ALA A 22 -24.35 3.31 -10.97
N ARG A 23 -24.68 3.56 -9.70
CA ARG A 23 -25.30 4.80 -9.24
C ARG A 23 -24.45 5.50 -8.20
N ILE A 24 -24.44 6.84 -8.29
CA ILE A 24 -23.79 7.70 -7.31
C ILE A 24 -24.75 7.91 -6.14
N ILE A 25 -24.27 7.57 -4.93
CA ILE A 25 -25.01 7.75 -3.68
C ILE A 25 -24.20 8.67 -2.77
N THR A 26 -24.51 9.97 -2.82
CA THR A 26 -23.85 11.02 -2.02
C THR A 26 -24.89 12.01 -1.49
N HIS A 27 -24.55 12.75 -0.45
CA HIS A 27 -25.43 13.80 0.11
C HIS A 27 -25.83 14.90 -0.87
N ALA A 28 -25.07 15.08 -1.95
CA ALA A 28 -25.35 16.08 -2.98
C ALA A 28 -26.40 15.61 -4.03
N VAL A 29 -26.76 14.34 -4.00
CA VAL A 29 -27.71 13.77 -4.96
C VAL A 29 -29.10 13.82 -4.37
N ASN A 30 -30.02 14.53 -5.05
CA ASN A 30 -31.44 14.45 -4.74
C ASN A 30 -31.90 13.00 -4.90
N TYR A 31 -32.73 12.50 -3.96
CA TYR A 31 -33.18 11.10 -3.91
C TYR A 31 -32.13 10.08 -3.46
N SER A 32 -31.06 10.51 -2.80
CA SER A 32 -30.04 9.59 -2.28
C SER A 32 -30.63 8.49 -1.38
N GLN A 33 -31.63 8.81 -0.56
CA GLN A 33 -32.31 7.81 0.27
C GLN A 33 -33.06 6.78 -0.56
N THR A 34 -33.77 7.18 -1.59
CA THR A 34 -34.47 6.25 -2.50
C THR A 34 -33.48 5.33 -3.22
N LEU A 35 -32.31 5.85 -3.64
CA LEU A 35 -31.27 5.02 -4.25
C LEU A 35 -30.66 4.02 -3.27
N ILE A 36 -30.56 4.37 -2.00
CA ILE A 36 -30.13 3.45 -0.94
C ILE A 36 -31.17 2.34 -0.75
N ASP A 37 -32.43 2.73 -0.66
CA ASP A 37 -33.54 1.79 -0.51
C ASP A 37 -33.61 0.83 -1.70
N ASP A 38 -33.43 1.33 -2.93
CA ASP A 38 -33.41 0.51 -4.14
C ASP A 38 -32.19 -0.41 -4.20
N PHE A 39 -31.01 0.08 -3.78
CA PHE A 39 -29.80 -0.76 -3.68
C PHE A 39 -29.92 -1.87 -2.64
N SER A 40 -30.79 -1.68 -1.64
CA SER A 40 -31.03 -2.64 -0.56
C SER A 40 -32.12 -3.67 -0.89
N LYS A 41 -32.80 -3.56 -2.04
CA LYS A 41 -33.90 -4.47 -2.42
C LYS A 41 -33.37 -5.62 -3.26
N LYS A 42 -33.52 -6.84 -2.78
CA LYS A 42 -33.11 -8.08 -3.48
C LYS A 42 -33.83 -8.29 -4.82
N ASP A 43 -35.08 -7.81 -4.94
CA ASP A 43 -35.91 -8.04 -6.09
C ASP A 43 -35.63 -7.07 -7.25
N LEU A 44 -34.84 -6.04 -7.02
CA LEU A 44 -34.48 -5.08 -8.07
C LEU A 44 -33.18 -5.50 -8.75
N PRO A 45 -33.15 -5.62 -10.10
CA PRO A 45 -31.93 -5.95 -10.83
C PRO A 45 -30.92 -4.80 -10.87
N GLU A 46 -31.33 -3.58 -10.55
CA GLU A 46 -30.55 -2.35 -10.60
C GLU A 46 -30.93 -1.40 -9.44
N PRO A 47 -29.99 -0.68 -8.83
CA PRO A 47 -28.53 -0.68 -9.08
C PRO A 47 -27.79 -1.85 -8.44
N GLN A 48 -26.72 -2.34 -9.10
CA GLN A 48 -25.83 -3.38 -8.56
C GLN A 48 -24.52 -2.80 -8.00
N ILE A 49 -24.17 -1.56 -8.39
CA ILE A 49 -22.98 -0.85 -7.92
C ILE A 49 -23.38 0.49 -7.31
N ALA A 50 -23.07 0.67 -6.03
CA ALA A 50 -23.23 1.92 -5.32
C ALA A 50 -21.87 2.65 -5.21
N ILE A 51 -21.74 3.81 -5.87
CA ILE A 51 -20.53 4.66 -5.80
C ILE A 51 -20.79 5.75 -4.78
N SER A 52 -20.13 5.67 -3.62
CA SER A 52 -20.40 6.56 -2.50
C SER A 52 -19.18 7.35 -2.04
N VAL A 53 -19.45 8.55 -1.51
CA VAL A 53 -18.47 9.35 -0.77
C VAL A 53 -19.05 9.66 0.59
N ASP A 54 -18.49 9.03 1.64
CA ASP A 54 -18.82 9.22 3.06
C ASP A 54 -20.27 8.90 3.49
N MET A 55 -21.20 8.70 2.55
CA MET A 55 -22.62 8.50 2.86
C MET A 55 -22.95 7.05 3.27
N LEU A 56 -22.27 6.07 2.67
CA LEU A 56 -22.46 4.66 3.01
C LEU A 56 -21.64 4.23 4.25
N ASP A 57 -20.89 5.13 4.86
CA ASP A 57 -20.06 4.85 6.04
C ASP A 57 -20.91 4.62 7.29
N THR A 58 -22.10 5.23 7.36
CA THR A 58 -22.99 5.17 8.53
C THR A 58 -24.46 4.89 8.13
N GLY A 59 -25.17 4.13 8.93
CA GLY A 59 -26.63 4.05 8.91
C GLY A 59 -27.27 3.15 7.85
N ILE A 60 -26.54 2.57 6.88
CA ILE A 60 -27.09 1.72 5.84
C ILE A 60 -26.89 0.26 6.17
N ASP A 61 -27.94 -0.54 6.03
CA ASP A 61 -27.91 -1.98 6.23
C ASP A 61 -28.23 -2.70 4.92
N VAL A 62 -27.20 -3.17 4.20
CA VAL A 62 -27.32 -3.94 2.96
C VAL A 62 -26.52 -5.23 3.11
N PRO A 63 -27.13 -6.31 3.62
CA PRO A 63 -26.45 -7.59 3.81
C PRO A 63 -25.94 -8.21 2.50
N GLU A 64 -26.52 -7.83 1.37
CA GLU A 64 -26.21 -8.33 0.03
C GLU A 64 -24.85 -7.89 -0.50
N VAL A 65 -24.16 -6.95 0.15
CA VAL A 65 -22.85 -6.46 -0.30
C VAL A 65 -21.82 -7.59 -0.25
N VAL A 66 -21.34 -8.03 -1.41
CA VAL A 66 -20.31 -9.06 -1.58
C VAL A 66 -18.94 -8.50 -1.99
N ASN A 67 -18.91 -7.26 -2.52
CA ASN A 67 -17.69 -6.61 -2.93
C ASN A 67 -17.59 -5.21 -2.33
N LEU A 68 -16.47 -4.90 -1.70
CA LEU A 68 -16.10 -3.57 -1.23
C LEU A 68 -14.88 -3.08 -2.00
N VAL A 69 -14.99 -1.89 -2.59
CA VAL A 69 -13.91 -1.31 -3.39
C VAL A 69 -13.49 0.03 -2.79
N PHE A 70 -12.26 0.11 -2.32
CA PHE A 70 -11.67 1.33 -1.75
C PHE A 70 -10.89 2.11 -2.81
N PHE A 71 -11.46 3.24 -3.26
CA PHE A 71 -10.80 4.25 -4.10
C PHE A 71 -10.45 5.51 -3.31
N LYS A 72 -10.43 5.44 -1.99
CA LYS A 72 -10.10 6.54 -1.09
C LYS A 72 -9.17 6.07 0.01
N ALA A 73 -8.13 6.85 0.28
CA ALA A 73 -7.28 6.63 1.44
C ALA A 73 -8.07 6.97 2.72
N VAL A 74 -8.26 5.96 3.58
CA VAL A 74 -8.92 6.08 4.87
C VAL A 74 -7.84 6.12 5.95
N ARG A 75 -7.90 7.09 6.86
CA ARG A 75 -6.90 7.26 7.92
C ARG A 75 -7.48 7.06 9.33
N SER A 76 -8.79 7.13 9.46
CA SER A 76 -9.49 6.80 10.71
C SER A 76 -9.77 5.31 10.79
N LYS A 77 -9.22 4.64 11.81
CA LYS A 77 -9.43 3.21 12.05
C LYS A 77 -10.91 2.89 12.26
N VAL A 78 -11.63 3.72 13.02
CA VAL A 78 -13.06 3.53 13.26
C VAL A 78 -13.83 3.55 11.93
N LYS A 79 -13.54 4.55 11.07
CA LYS A 79 -14.17 4.67 9.76
C LYS A 79 -13.84 3.49 8.85
N PHE A 80 -12.59 3.06 8.82
CA PHE A 80 -12.15 1.89 8.03
C PHE A 80 -12.88 0.62 8.48
N LEU A 81 -12.97 0.38 9.80
CA LEU A 81 -13.70 -0.76 10.34
C LEU A 81 -15.20 -0.70 10.04
N GLN A 82 -15.82 0.49 10.11
CA GLN A 82 -17.22 0.68 9.74
C GLN A 82 -17.47 0.35 8.27
N MET A 83 -16.57 0.75 7.36
CA MET A 83 -16.66 0.45 5.93
C MET A 83 -16.52 -1.05 5.67
N ILE A 84 -15.55 -1.73 6.29
CA ILE A 84 -15.39 -3.20 6.20
C ILE A 84 -16.64 -3.90 6.76
N GLY A 85 -17.19 -3.40 7.86
CA GLY A 85 -18.40 -3.93 8.48
C GLY A 85 -19.62 -4.00 7.55
N ARG A 86 -19.62 -3.27 6.45
CA ARG A 86 -20.70 -3.38 5.43
C ARG A 86 -20.67 -4.71 4.69
N GLY A 87 -19.48 -5.29 4.49
CA GLY A 87 -19.32 -6.58 3.84
C GLY A 87 -19.52 -7.78 4.77
N THR A 88 -19.36 -7.62 6.09
CA THR A 88 -19.37 -8.74 7.05
C THR A 88 -20.75 -9.31 7.37
N ARG A 89 -21.83 -8.64 6.94
CA ARG A 89 -23.19 -9.09 7.23
C ARG A 89 -23.51 -10.36 6.47
N LEU A 90 -24.15 -11.31 7.18
CA LEU A 90 -24.64 -12.55 6.58
C LEU A 90 -25.89 -12.28 5.76
N CYS A 91 -26.01 -12.96 4.64
CA CYS A 91 -27.21 -12.92 3.80
C CYS A 91 -27.58 -14.35 3.40
N GLN A 92 -28.73 -14.79 3.84
CA GLN A 92 -29.26 -16.11 3.49
C GLN A 92 -29.79 -16.10 2.06
N ASP A 93 -29.56 -17.21 1.36
CA ASP A 93 -30.08 -17.45 -0.01
C ASP A 93 -29.74 -16.34 -1.02
N LEU A 94 -28.58 -15.69 -0.85
CA LEU A 94 -28.16 -14.59 -1.72
C LEU A 94 -27.96 -15.03 -3.17
N PHE A 95 -27.40 -16.23 -3.36
CA PHE A 95 -27.07 -16.78 -4.69
C PHE A 95 -28.04 -17.84 -5.17
N GLY A 96 -29.12 -18.08 -4.40
CA GLY A 96 -30.15 -19.09 -4.67
C GLY A 96 -30.51 -19.88 -3.42
N PRO A 97 -31.51 -20.76 -3.49
CA PRO A 97 -31.92 -21.59 -2.35
C PRO A 97 -30.73 -22.35 -1.76
N GLU A 98 -30.54 -22.27 -0.44
CA GLU A 98 -29.45 -22.85 0.34
C GLU A 98 -28.03 -22.35 -0.03
N GLN A 99 -27.92 -21.32 -0.91
CA GLN A 99 -26.67 -20.68 -1.29
C GLN A 99 -26.51 -19.35 -0.56
N HIS A 100 -26.02 -19.42 0.68
CA HIS A 100 -25.85 -18.26 1.54
C HIS A 100 -24.56 -17.50 1.23
N LYS A 101 -24.54 -16.22 1.56
CA LYS A 101 -23.31 -15.45 1.56
C LYS A 101 -22.42 -15.93 2.71
N THR A 102 -21.28 -16.55 2.39
CA THR A 102 -20.27 -17.04 3.35
C THR A 102 -19.05 -16.16 3.45
N GLU A 103 -18.81 -15.33 2.43
CA GLU A 103 -17.63 -14.46 2.32
C GLU A 103 -17.96 -13.19 1.53
N PHE A 104 -17.06 -12.23 1.58
CA PHE A 104 -17.07 -11.04 0.76
C PHE A 104 -15.64 -10.65 0.38
N TYR A 105 -15.49 -9.90 -0.70
CA TYR A 105 -14.19 -9.52 -1.25
C TYR A 105 -13.94 -8.04 -1.02
N ILE A 106 -12.69 -7.69 -0.76
CA ILE A 106 -12.23 -6.30 -0.64
C ILE A 106 -11.17 -6.02 -1.69
N PHE A 107 -11.40 -4.98 -2.48
CA PHE A 107 -10.47 -4.45 -3.46
C PHE A 107 -9.95 -3.11 -2.96
N ASP A 108 -8.71 -3.07 -2.49
CA ASP A 108 -8.12 -1.87 -1.92
C ASP A 108 -7.07 -1.28 -2.85
N TYR A 109 -7.45 -0.21 -3.57
CA TYR A 109 -6.56 0.52 -4.49
C TYR A 109 -5.80 1.67 -3.81
N CYS A 110 -5.98 1.84 -2.50
CA CYS A 110 -5.40 2.97 -1.75
C CYS A 110 -4.53 2.53 -0.58
N GLU A 111 -4.14 1.25 -0.55
CA GLU A 111 -3.24 0.67 0.47
C GLU A 111 -3.71 0.96 1.91
N ASN A 112 -5.03 0.88 2.13
CA ASN A 112 -5.59 1.12 3.47
C ASN A 112 -5.22 -0.01 4.44
N PHE A 113 -5.20 -1.27 3.98
CA PHE A 113 -4.81 -2.41 4.81
C PHE A 113 -3.34 -2.30 5.22
N GLU A 114 -2.45 -1.96 4.30
CA GLU A 114 -1.04 -1.72 4.55
C GLU A 114 -0.85 -0.62 5.58
N TYR A 115 -1.56 0.49 5.38
CA TYR A 115 -1.54 1.61 6.32
C TYR A 115 -1.92 1.19 7.75
N PHE A 116 -3.01 0.43 7.93
CA PHE A 116 -3.47 0.02 9.27
C PHE A 116 -2.67 -1.15 9.85
N ASN A 117 -2.00 -1.97 9.03
CA ASN A 117 -1.02 -2.94 9.50
C ASN A 117 0.20 -2.26 10.12
N GLU A 118 0.68 -1.17 9.50
CA GLU A 118 1.79 -0.37 10.04
C GLU A 118 1.36 0.49 11.25
N ASN A 119 0.11 0.91 11.27
CA ASN A 119 -0.45 1.81 12.27
C ASN A 119 -1.68 1.19 12.97
N PRO A 120 -1.51 0.17 13.83
CA PRO A 120 -2.62 -0.58 14.41
C PRO A 120 -3.59 0.26 15.25
N LYS A 121 -3.14 1.40 15.77
CA LYS A 121 -3.98 2.34 16.54
C LYS A 121 -4.70 3.36 15.65
N GLY A 122 -4.37 3.40 14.35
CA GLY A 122 -4.83 4.46 13.44
C GLY A 122 -4.13 5.81 13.72
N ALA A 123 -4.39 6.80 12.88
CA ALA A 123 -3.82 8.11 13.10
C ALA A 123 -4.56 8.84 14.22
N SER A 124 -3.87 9.10 15.31
CA SER A 124 -4.19 10.23 16.17
C SER A 124 -3.33 11.42 15.71
N GLY A 125 -3.84 12.18 14.76
CA GLY A 125 -3.34 13.51 14.42
C GLY A 125 -2.22 13.65 13.40
N SER A 126 -1.50 12.61 12.96
CA SER A 126 -0.54 12.72 11.85
C SER A 126 -0.94 11.81 10.68
N GLN A 127 -1.01 12.38 9.48
CA GLN A 127 -1.26 11.62 8.26
C GLN A 127 -0.02 10.77 7.94
N THR A 128 -0.05 9.48 8.26
CA THR A 128 1.00 8.56 7.79
C THR A 128 0.79 8.32 6.30
N GLU A 129 1.85 8.54 5.53
CA GLU A 129 1.82 8.39 4.08
C GLU A 129 1.69 6.91 3.68
N ALA A 130 1.08 6.66 2.52
CA ALA A 130 1.00 5.31 1.93
C ALA A 130 2.40 4.70 1.75
N LEU A 131 2.50 3.36 1.84
CA LEU A 131 3.78 2.65 1.78
C LEU A 131 4.51 2.89 0.45
N SER A 132 3.81 2.88 -0.69
CA SER A 132 4.38 3.20 -2.01
C SER A 132 5.01 4.59 -2.03
N LYS A 133 4.33 5.57 -1.44
CA LYS A 133 4.82 6.94 -1.31
C LYS A 133 6.08 7.01 -0.44
N ARG A 134 6.08 6.30 0.68
CA ARG A 134 7.25 6.22 1.59
C ARG A 134 8.43 5.54 0.93
N LEU A 135 8.20 4.44 0.18
CA LEU A 135 9.23 3.75 -0.59
C LEU A 135 9.85 4.65 -1.65
N PHE A 136 9.01 5.33 -2.44
CA PHE A 136 9.49 6.28 -3.44
C PHE A 136 10.39 7.35 -2.82
N LYS A 137 9.93 7.99 -1.74
CA LYS A 137 10.69 9.01 -1.00
C LYS A 137 12.00 8.47 -0.43
N ALA A 138 12.00 7.29 0.16
CA ALA A 138 13.21 6.66 0.70
C ALA A 138 14.23 6.39 -0.40
N ARG A 139 13.80 5.84 -1.55
CA ARG A 139 14.65 5.60 -2.73
C ARG A 139 15.26 6.89 -3.29
N VAL A 140 14.45 7.94 -3.43
CA VAL A 140 14.93 9.26 -3.89
C VAL A 140 15.92 9.85 -2.91
N SER A 141 15.68 9.72 -1.60
CA SER A 141 16.60 10.22 -0.57
C SER A 141 17.94 9.49 -0.60
N VAL A 142 17.95 8.16 -0.75
CA VAL A 142 19.19 7.39 -0.90
C VAL A 142 19.91 7.80 -2.18
N LEU A 143 19.20 7.90 -3.32
CA LEU A 143 19.76 8.33 -4.60
C LEU A 143 20.45 9.68 -4.51
N LYS A 144 19.79 10.68 -3.89
CA LYS A 144 20.37 12.00 -3.68
C LYS A 144 21.72 11.93 -2.93
N HIS A 145 21.77 11.17 -1.83
CA HIS A 145 23.00 11.06 -1.03
C HIS A 145 24.11 10.32 -1.77
N LEU A 146 23.78 9.28 -2.57
CA LEU A 146 24.76 8.57 -3.39
C LEU A 146 25.38 9.47 -4.48
N GLN A 147 24.70 10.54 -4.89
CA GLN A 147 25.24 11.52 -5.86
C GLN A 147 26.19 12.56 -5.23
N LEU A 148 26.33 12.56 -3.90
CA LEU A 148 27.30 13.45 -3.24
C LEU A 148 28.73 12.97 -3.50
N PRO A 149 29.69 13.88 -3.76
CA PRO A 149 31.08 13.53 -4.09
C PRO A 149 31.75 12.61 -3.08
N GLU A 150 31.41 12.71 -1.79
CA GLU A 150 31.98 11.91 -0.71
C GLU A 150 31.59 10.42 -0.76
N TYR A 151 30.53 10.07 -1.47
CA TYR A 151 30.03 8.70 -1.62
C TYR A 151 30.28 8.11 -2.99
N GLN A 152 30.88 8.85 -3.94
CA GLN A 152 31.16 8.37 -5.28
C GLN A 152 32.38 7.44 -5.30
N ASN A 153 32.12 6.19 -5.65
CA ASN A 153 33.13 5.17 -5.95
C ASN A 153 32.49 4.07 -6.82
N THR A 154 33.31 3.21 -7.41
CA THR A 154 32.85 2.20 -8.38
C THR A 154 31.65 1.35 -7.88
N GLN A 155 31.58 1.02 -6.60
CA GLN A 155 30.50 0.19 -6.04
C GLN A 155 29.23 1.02 -5.82
N THR A 156 29.35 2.21 -5.28
CA THR A 156 28.22 3.11 -5.05
C THR A 156 27.69 3.69 -6.36
N ASP A 157 28.53 3.89 -7.38
CA ASP A 157 28.09 4.33 -8.72
C ASP A 157 27.20 3.27 -9.39
N ALA A 158 27.50 1.98 -9.19
CA ALA A 158 26.65 0.91 -9.68
C ALA A 158 25.28 0.90 -8.97
N LEU A 159 25.26 1.08 -7.65
CA LEU A 159 24.02 1.18 -6.87
C LEU A 159 23.22 2.44 -7.25
N GLU A 160 23.89 3.58 -7.40
CA GLU A 160 23.29 4.84 -7.87
C GLU A 160 22.57 4.64 -9.21
N SER A 161 23.30 4.10 -10.19
CA SER A 161 22.78 3.87 -11.54
C SER A 161 21.59 2.93 -11.56
N LYS A 162 21.61 1.86 -10.74
CA LYS A 162 20.52 0.92 -10.58
C LYS A 162 19.29 1.58 -9.97
N LEU A 163 19.46 2.34 -8.89
CA LEU A 163 18.37 3.01 -8.19
C LEU A 163 17.76 4.14 -9.05
N ARG A 164 18.58 4.92 -9.72
CA ARG A 164 18.17 5.93 -10.69
C ARG A 164 17.37 5.31 -11.82
N GLY A 165 17.87 4.21 -12.42
CA GLY A 165 17.16 3.48 -13.47
C GLY A 165 15.81 2.95 -13.03
N PHE A 166 15.71 2.44 -11.81
CA PHE A 166 14.46 1.97 -11.21
C PHE A 166 13.43 3.11 -11.05
N LEU A 167 13.82 4.23 -10.44
CA LEU A 167 12.95 5.38 -10.24
C LEU A 167 12.51 6.02 -11.57
N HIS A 168 13.44 6.16 -12.51
CA HIS A 168 13.16 6.66 -13.86
C HIS A 168 12.14 5.77 -14.59
N ASN A 169 12.31 4.43 -14.52
CA ASN A 169 11.36 3.49 -15.11
C ASN A 169 9.97 3.58 -14.47
N GLN A 170 9.93 3.79 -13.15
CA GLN A 170 8.67 3.99 -12.41
C GLN A 170 7.93 5.24 -12.90
N VAL A 171 8.64 6.36 -13.14
CA VAL A 171 8.05 7.59 -13.68
C VAL A 171 7.64 7.43 -15.14
N ASN A 172 8.40 6.69 -15.94
CA ASN A 172 8.06 6.41 -17.34
C ASN A 172 6.76 5.61 -17.50
N GLY A 173 6.39 4.82 -16.47
CA GLY A 173 5.11 4.10 -16.46
C GLY A 173 3.91 4.93 -16.00
N MET A 174 4.09 6.20 -15.68
CA MET A 174 2.98 7.09 -15.31
C MET A 174 2.24 7.55 -16.56
N ASN A 175 0.95 7.18 -16.64
CA ASN A 175 0.14 7.41 -17.83
C ASN A 175 -0.61 8.75 -17.75
N HIS A 176 -0.47 9.60 -18.78
CA HIS A 176 -1.17 10.88 -18.91
C HIS A 176 -2.69 10.76 -18.85
N ASP A 177 -3.25 9.66 -19.35
CA ASP A 177 -4.69 9.44 -19.37
C ASP A 177 -5.25 9.13 -17.97
N ASN A 178 -4.39 8.83 -17.01
CA ASN A 178 -4.80 8.64 -15.62
C ASN A 178 -5.15 10.00 -14.98
N PHE A 179 -6.36 10.11 -14.43
CA PHE A 179 -6.86 11.35 -13.85
C PHE A 179 -6.08 11.84 -12.61
N ILE A 180 -5.38 10.93 -11.91
CA ILE A 180 -4.50 11.28 -10.78
C ILE A 180 -3.17 11.84 -11.28
N VAL A 181 -2.65 11.30 -12.38
CA VAL A 181 -1.38 11.68 -12.99
C VAL A 181 -1.51 13.00 -13.77
N ARG A 182 -2.60 13.18 -14.52
CA ARG A 182 -2.82 14.34 -15.40
C ARG A 182 -2.55 15.70 -14.75
N PRO A 183 -2.98 16.02 -13.52
CA PRO A 183 -2.68 17.31 -12.89
C PRO A 183 -1.19 17.55 -12.62
N GLN A 184 -0.41 16.48 -12.56
CA GLN A 184 1.03 16.51 -12.28
C GLN A 184 1.89 16.29 -13.52
N TRP A 185 1.27 16.24 -14.73
CA TRP A 185 1.90 15.83 -15.97
C TRP A 185 3.17 16.63 -16.32
N LYS A 186 3.19 17.93 -16.03
CA LYS A 186 4.37 18.77 -16.23
C LYS A 186 5.62 18.23 -15.53
N PHE A 187 5.46 17.71 -14.31
CA PHE A 187 6.56 17.12 -13.55
C PHE A 187 6.88 15.72 -14.04
N VAL A 188 5.86 14.91 -14.38
CA VAL A 188 6.06 13.59 -14.97
C VAL A 188 6.88 13.69 -16.25
N GLU A 189 6.46 14.52 -17.19
CA GLU A 189 7.16 14.74 -18.47
C GLU A 189 8.61 15.20 -18.25
N TYR A 190 8.87 16.10 -17.31
CA TYR A 190 10.20 16.55 -16.97
C TYR A 190 11.09 15.40 -16.47
N TYR A 191 10.61 14.57 -15.55
CA TYR A 191 11.37 13.46 -14.98
C TYR A 191 11.32 12.16 -15.81
N GLN A 192 10.58 12.11 -16.92
CA GLN A 192 10.74 11.09 -17.95
C GLN A 192 12.06 11.26 -18.72
N GLU A 193 12.66 12.44 -18.70
CA GLU A 193 14.00 12.68 -19.25
C GLU A 193 15.09 12.21 -18.27
N SER A 194 15.87 11.20 -18.64
CA SER A 194 16.89 10.58 -17.78
C SER A 194 17.93 11.58 -17.23
N LYS A 195 18.26 12.63 -18.01
CA LYS A 195 19.21 13.66 -17.58
C LYS A 195 18.78 14.44 -16.33
N ASN A 196 17.47 14.54 -16.07
CA ASN A 196 16.93 15.33 -14.96
C ASN A 196 17.05 14.62 -13.59
N TRP A 197 17.45 13.34 -13.61
CA TRP A 197 17.76 12.56 -12.43
C TRP A 197 19.22 12.70 -11.96
N GLN A 198 20.04 13.42 -12.70
CA GLN A 198 21.42 13.73 -12.31
C GLN A 198 21.45 14.96 -11.40
N ASN A 199 22.34 14.93 -10.41
CA ASN A 199 22.55 16.04 -9.46
C ASN A 199 21.24 16.49 -8.81
N LEU A 200 20.62 15.59 -8.03
CA LEU A 200 19.39 15.87 -7.28
C LEU A 200 19.71 16.82 -6.12
N ASP A 201 19.32 18.08 -6.28
CA ASP A 201 19.34 19.09 -5.19
C ASP A 201 18.03 19.02 -4.35
N ASP A 202 17.95 19.84 -3.32
CA ASP A 202 16.77 19.87 -2.43
C ASP A 202 15.50 20.29 -3.17
N MET A 203 15.59 21.16 -4.18
CA MET A 203 14.44 21.59 -4.95
C MET A 203 13.87 20.46 -5.78
N LYS A 204 14.70 19.73 -6.52
CA LYS A 204 14.29 18.56 -7.31
C LYS A 204 13.72 17.45 -6.42
N VAL A 205 14.33 17.21 -5.25
CA VAL A 205 13.82 16.21 -4.30
C VAL A 205 12.44 16.59 -3.79
N ASN A 206 12.21 17.85 -3.44
CA ASN A 206 10.88 18.32 -3.01
C ASN A 206 9.85 18.21 -4.15
N GLU A 207 10.21 18.55 -5.40
CA GLU A 207 9.34 18.33 -6.55
C GLU A 207 8.95 16.85 -6.72
N LEU A 208 9.93 15.93 -6.63
CA LEU A 208 9.68 14.49 -6.68
C LEU A 208 8.76 14.03 -5.54
N PHE A 209 8.94 14.57 -4.33
CA PHE A 209 8.14 14.22 -3.17
C PHE A 209 6.71 14.74 -3.26
N ASP A 210 6.53 15.97 -3.68
CA ASP A 210 5.22 16.63 -3.66
C ASP A 210 4.36 16.26 -4.86
N HIS A 211 4.97 16.04 -6.02
CA HIS A 211 4.27 15.88 -7.28
C HIS A 211 4.27 14.44 -7.82
N LEU A 212 5.31 13.63 -7.56
CA LEU A 212 5.41 12.30 -8.17
C LEU A 212 5.25 11.15 -7.17
N SER A 213 5.59 11.37 -5.89
CA SER A 213 5.46 10.31 -4.90
C SER A 213 4.00 9.91 -4.70
N GLY A 214 3.68 8.62 -4.90
CA GLY A 214 2.32 8.11 -4.76
C GLY A 214 1.44 8.23 -6.02
N LEU A 215 1.98 8.70 -7.15
CA LEU A 215 1.27 8.59 -8.42
C LEU A 215 1.26 7.13 -8.90
N PRO A 216 0.15 6.66 -9.48
CA PRO A 216 0.07 5.34 -10.07
C PRO A 216 0.96 5.21 -11.30
N THR A 217 1.60 4.05 -11.47
CA THR A 217 2.47 3.72 -12.59
C THR A 217 2.20 2.31 -13.09
N GLU A 218 2.27 2.11 -14.40
CA GLU A 218 2.09 0.80 -15.05
C GLU A 218 3.38 -0.05 -14.97
N ASN A 219 4.53 0.59 -14.79
CA ASN A 219 5.85 -0.06 -14.73
C ASN A 219 6.29 -0.43 -13.31
N SER A 220 5.41 -0.40 -12.33
CA SER A 220 5.80 -0.72 -10.97
C SER A 220 5.87 -2.23 -10.75
N ILE A 221 7.06 -2.71 -10.48
CA ILE A 221 7.30 -4.05 -9.96
C ILE A 221 6.65 -4.17 -8.56
N ASP A 222 6.56 -3.06 -7.83
CA ASP A 222 6.01 -3.00 -6.48
C ASP A 222 4.53 -3.46 -6.38
N PHE A 223 3.74 -3.41 -7.47
CA PHE A 223 2.34 -3.87 -7.45
C PHE A 223 2.17 -5.38 -7.30
N GLN A 224 3.17 -6.15 -7.72
CA GLN A 224 3.14 -7.63 -7.65
C GLN A 224 3.82 -8.17 -6.38
N ASP A 225 4.48 -7.29 -5.62
CA ASP A 225 5.24 -7.70 -4.44
C ASP A 225 4.35 -7.87 -3.20
N ASP A 226 4.71 -8.85 -2.38
CA ASP A 226 4.15 -9.04 -1.05
C ASP A 226 4.39 -7.79 -0.18
N LEU A 227 3.40 -7.42 0.62
CA LEU A 227 3.47 -6.34 1.60
C LEU A 227 4.72 -6.43 2.49
N ASN A 228 5.03 -7.63 2.99
CA ASN A 228 6.19 -7.84 3.85
C ASN A 228 7.51 -7.57 3.13
N ALA A 229 7.60 -7.90 1.84
CA ALA A 229 8.77 -7.57 1.01
C ALA A 229 8.93 -6.07 0.85
N LYS A 230 7.85 -5.32 0.62
CA LYS A 230 7.86 -3.85 0.55
C LYS A 230 8.26 -3.19 1.87
N LEU A 231 7.76 -3.70 3.00
CA LEU A 231 8.11 -3.21 4.33
C LEU A 231 9.59 -3.45 4.65
N PHE A 232 10.11 -4.58 4.20
CA PHE A 232 11.52 -4.91 4.34
C PHE A 232 12.39 -4.03 3.44
N ASP A 233 11.99 -3.80 2.20
CA ASP A 233 12.66 -2.85 1.31
C ASP A 233 12.74 -1.45 1.96
N LEU A 234 11.62 -0.95 2.51
CA LEU A 234 11.59 0.34 3.20
C LEU A 234 12.52 0.36 4.42
N LEU A 235 12.57 -0.72 5.20
CA LEU A 235 13.49 -0.86 6.32
C LEU A 235 14.95 -0.76 5.87
N CYS A 236 15.31 -1.46 4.78
CA CYS A 236 16.66 -1.43 4.21
C CYS A 236 17.04 -0.06 3.63
N TYR A 237 16.13 0.59 2.87
CA TYR A 237 16.40 1.95 2.35
C TYR A 237 16.56 2.98 3.47
N ASN A 238 15.79 2.88 4.55
CA ASN A 238 15.93 3.75 5.69
C ASN A 238 17.27 3.49 6.44
N LEU A 239 17.72 2.24 6.51
CA LEU A 239 19.04 1.92 7.05
C LEU A 239 20.17 2.48 6.16
N GLN A 240 20.06 2.32 4.82
CA GLN A 240 21.02 2.92 3.89
C GLN A 240 21.09 4.44 4.08
N LEU A 241 19.93 5.10 4.21
CA LEU A 241 19.86 6.54 4.44
C LEU A 241 20.51 6.93 5.78
N ALA A 242 20.25 6.19 6.86
CA ALA A 242 20.86 6.43 8.17
C ALA A 242 22.39 6.29 8.12
N ILE A 243 22.91 5.31 7.36
CA ILE A 243 24.36 5.12 7.14
C ILE A 243 24.94 6.33 6.40
N LEU A 244 24.31 6.77 5.30
CA LEU A 244 24.74 7.93 4.52
C LEU A 244 24.70 9.23 5.33
N GLN A 245 23.74 9.36 6.25
CA GLN A 245 23.60 10.51 7.15
C GLN A 245 24.44 10.38 8.43
N LYS A 246 25.10 9.24 8.66
CA LYS A 246 25.86 8.92 9.86
C LYS A 246 25.05 9.00 11.16
N ASP A 247 23.72 8.67 11.04
CA ASP A 247 22.79 8.64 12.18
C ASP A 247 22.90 7.32 12.95
N THR A 248 23.77 7.27 13.93
CA THR A 248 24.03 6.08 14.75
C THR A 248 22.78 5.61 15.50
N ALA A 249 21.91 6.51 15.94
CA ALA A 249 20.69 6.14 16.67
C ALA A 249 19.72 5.35 15.78
N SER A 250 19.47 5.86 14.57
CA SER A 250 18.64 5.18 13.58
C SER A 250 19.26 3.87 13.09
N ILE A 251 20.58 3.83 12.87
CA ILE A 251 21.31 2.60 12.51
C ILE A 251 21.05 1.51 13.56
N ASN A 252 21.22 1.82 14.86
CA ASN A 252 20.98 0.87 15.94
C ASN A 252 19.51 0.40 16.01
N GLN A 253 18.56 1.27 15.72
CA GLN A 253 17.15 0.92 15.69
C GLN A 253 16.85 -0.06 14.55
N TYR A 254 17.33 0.21 13.33
CA TYR A 254 17.13 -0.66 12.17
C TYR A 254 17.88 -1.98 12.29
N HIS A 255 19.11 -1.96 12.87
CA HIS A 255 19.86 -3.15 13.22
C HIS A 255 19.00 -4.12 14.05
N LYS A 256 18.43 -3.65 15.18
CA LYS A 256 17.60 -4.49 16.05
C LYS A 256 16.43 -5.13 15.30
N ARG A 257 15.79 -4.39 14.39
CA ARG A 257 14.68 -4.91 13.58
C ARG A 257 15.13 -5.99 12.60
N ILE A 258 16.24 -5.77 11.89
CA ILE A 258 16.79 -6.74 10.93
C ILE A 258 17.30 -7.98 11.68
N HIS A 259 17.94 -7.81 12.83
CA HIS A 259 18.37 -8.92 13.68
C HIS A 259 17.18 -9.78 14.13
N THR A 260 16.05 -9.18 14.51
CA THR A 260 14.84 -9.93 14.86
C THR A 260 14.31 -10.75 13.67
N ILE A 261 14.31 -10.17 12.47
CA ILE A 261 13.91 -10.86 11.24
C ILE A 261 14.86 -12.03 10.92
N ALA A 262 16.17 -11.80 11.00
CA ALA A 262 17.18 -12.83 10.77
C ALA A 262 17.06 -13.99 11.77
N ASN A 263 16.80 -13.68 13.04
CA ASN A 263 16.57 -14.68 14.07
C ASN A 263 15.32 -15.53 13.80
N ASP A 264 14.21 -14.93 13.35
CA ASP A 264 13.01 -15.68 12.95
C ASP A 264 13.27 -16.57 11.72
N LEU A 265 14.00 -16.07 10.72
CA LEU A 265 14.39 -16.87 9.55
C LEU A 265 15.32 -18.03 9.93
N SER A 266 16.25 -17.84 10.86
CA SER A 266 17.19 -18.90 11.30
C SER A 266 16.47 -20.09 11.96
N THR A 267 15.35 -19.85 12.64
CA THR A 267 14.52 -20.95 13.22
C THR A 267 13.87 -21.82 12.16
N LYS A 268 13.80 -21.36 10.91
CA LYS A 268 13.16 -22.04 9.77
C LYS A 268 14.19 -22.55 8.74
N ALA A 269 15.42 -22.83 9.18
CA ALA A 269 16.52 -23.29 8.34
C ALA A 269 16.24 -24.60 7.55
N ASN A 270 15.19 -25.34 7.92
CA ASN A 270 14.71 -26.52 7.19
C ASN A 270 14.01 -26.19 5.85
N ILE A 271 13.67 -24.93 5.58
CA ILE A 271 13.07 -24.50 4.33
C ILE A 271 14.18 -24.31 3.28
N PRO A 272 14.16 -24.97 2.10
CA PRO A 272 15.26 -24.93 1.13
C PRO A 272 15.65 -23.53 0.66
N ALA A 273 14.70 -22.60 0.57
CA ALA A 273 14.96 -21.21 0.21
C ALA A 273 15.77 -20.48 1.30
N ILE A 274 15.50 -20.75 2.58
CA ILE A 274 16.21 -20.18 3.73
C ILE A 274 17.59 -20.85 3.86
N THR A 275 17.67 -22.18 3.70
CA THR A 275 18.93 -22.93 3.75
C THR A 275 19.98 -22.36 2.79
N LYS A 276 19.57 -21.93 1.58
CA LYS A 276 20.47 -21.30 0.60
C LYS A 276 21.06 -19.99 1.07
N GLN A 277 20.44 -19.30 2.01
CA GLN A 277 20.89 -18.01 2.55
C GLN A 277 21.33 -18.08 4.01
N ILE A 278 21.45 -19.30 4.57
CA ILE A 278 21.70 -19.51 5.99
C ILE A 278 22.98 -18.82 6.47
N GLN A 279 24.05 -18.87 5.67
CA GLN A 279 25.32 -18.22 6.00
C GLN A 279 25.18 -16.72 6.18
N LEU A 280 24.41 -16.05 5.28
CA LEU A 280 24.11 -14.64 5.42
C LEU A 280 23.23 -14.36 6.66
N ILE A 281 22.20 -15.18 6.88
CA ILE A 281 21.30 -15.04 8.01
C ILE A 281 22.08 -15.19 9.33
N GLU A 282 22.96 -16.16 9.44
CA GLU A 282 23.82 -16.34 10.62
C GLU A 282 24.81 -15.21 10.80
N SER A 283 25.41 -14.70 9.71
CA SER A 283 26.33 -13.57 9.80
C SER A 283 25.64 -12.29 10.31
N ILE A 284 24.40 -12.02 9.89
CA ILE A 284 23.61 -10.87 10.37
C ILE A 284 23.37 -10.92 11.90
N LEU A 285 23.40 -12.10 12.50
CA LEU A 285 23.25 -12.29 13.94
C LEU A 285 24.53 -12.01 14.74
N THR A 286 25.66 -11.83 14.06
CA THR A 286 26.94 -11.52 14.70
C THR A 286 27.21 -10.01 14.76
N ASN A 287 27.98 -9.57 15.74
CA ASN A 287 28.37 -8.15 15.85
C ASN A 287 29.35 -7.73 14.75
N GLU A 288 30.22 -8.63 14.31
CA GLU A 288 31.25 -8.38 13.28
C GLU A 288 30.63 -7.95 11.96
N TYR A 289 29.45 -8.49 11.60
CA TYR A 289 28.72 -8.10 10.40
C TYR A 289 28.34 -6.62 10.41
N TRP A 290 28.02 -6.08 11.57
CA TRP A 290 27.55 -4.70 11.73
C TRP A 290 28.68 -3.68 11.93
N GLU A 291 29.88 -4.11 12.33
CA GLU A 291 31.06 -3.23 12.46
C GLU A 291 31.50 -2.64 11.10
N GLY A 292 31.29 -3.40 10.00
CA GLY A 292 31.65 -2.97 8.64
C GLY A 292 30.48 -2.57 7.78
N ILE A 293 29.29 -2.35 8.36
CA ILE A 293 28.06 -2.13 7.60
C ILE A 293 28.14 -0.88 6.71
N ASN A 294 27.78 -1.02 5.46
CA ASN A 294 27.73 0.06 4.49
C ASN A 294 26.52 -0.14 3.54
N VAL A 295 26.27 0.83 2.67
CA VAL A 295 25.09 0.83 1.78
C VAL A 295 25.06 -0.35 0.81
N ILE A 296 26.22 -0.86 0.40
CA ILE A 296 26.32 -1.98 -0.53
C ILE A 296 25.96 -3.30 0.18
N ILE A 297 26.47 -3.50 1.39
CA ILE A 297 26.14 -4.66 2.22
C ILE A 297 24.64 -4.68 2.53
N VAL A 298 24.04 -3.52 2.81
CA VAL A 298 22.58 -3.42 3.04
C VAL A 298 21.79 -3.72 1.78
N GLU A 299 22.27 -3.31 0.59
CA GLU A 299 21.60 -3.64 -0.67
C GLU A 299 21.66 -5.14 -0.96
N GLU A 300 22.82 -5.78 -0.76
CA GLU A 300 22.96 -7.24 -0.89
C GLU A 300 22.02 -7.97 0.07
N LEU A 301 21.98 -7.55 1.33
CA LEU A 301 21.05 -8.07 2.34
C LEU A 301 19.60 -7.94 1.87
N ARG A 302 19.21 -6.76 1.37
CA ARG A 302 17.87 -6.50 0.86
C ARG A 302 17.51 -7.47 -0.27
N GLU A 303 18.35 -7.59 -1.28
CA GLU A 303 18.09 -8.44 -2.46
C GLU A 303 18.00 -9.91 -2.12
N ARG A 304 18.85 -10.39 -1.22
CA ARG A 304 18.93 -11.81 -0.86
C ARG A 304 17.82 -12.24 0.10
N LEU A 305 17.36 -11.35 0.98
CA LEU A 305 16.37 -11.72 2.00
C LEU A 305 14.93 -11.29 1.67
N ARG A 306 14.70 -10.30 0.81
CA ARG A 306 13.35 -9.76 0.57
C ARG A 306 12.31 -10.83 0.20
N GLU A 307 12.69 -11.82 -0.60
CA GLU A 307 11.78 -12.91 -0.99
C GLU A 307 11.55 -13.93 0.13
N LEU A 308 12.42 -13.96 1.13
CA LEU A 308 12.29 -14.86 2.28
C LEU A 308 11.37 -14.29 3.35
N ILE A 309 11.15 -12.97 3.37
CA ILE A 309 10.32 -12.30 4.38
C ILE A 309 8.88 -12.83 4.39
N LYS A 310 8.35 -13.27 3.26
CA LYS A 310 7.04 -13.94 3.17
C LYS A 310 6.96 -15.27 3.95
N LEU A 311 8.12 -15.84 4.29
CA LEU A 311 8.24 -17.07 5.07
C LEU A 311 8.36 -16.79 6.59
N THR A 312 8.58 -15.54 7.00
CA THR A 312 8.50 -15.16 8.40
C THR A 312 7.06 -15.34 8.91
N ASP A 313 6.90 -15.59 10.20
CA ASP A 313 5.60 -15.97 10.75
C ASP A 313 4.53 -14.90 10.47
N LYS A 314 3.48 -15.32 9.77
CA LYS A 314 2.25 -14.52 9.58
C LYS A 314 1.43 -14.35 10.87
N SER A 315 2.00 -14.66 12.03
CA SER A 315 1.31 -14.57 13.32
C SER A 315 0.77 -13.16 13.58
N SER A 316 1.45 -12.12 13.12
CA SER A 316 1.00 -10.73 13.25
C SER A 316 -0.16 -10.37 12.31
N SER A 317 -0.19 -10.91 11.08
CA SER A 317 -1.27 -10.62 10.13
C SER A 317 -2.54 -11.42 10.41
N LYS A 318 -2.42 -12.68 10.85
CA LYS A 318 -3.57 -13.48 11.32
C LYS A 318 -4.21 -12.91 12.60
N ILE A 319 -3.39 -12.36 13.50
CA ILE A 319 -3.88 -11.72 14.73
C ILE A 319 -4.67 -10.44 14.40
N VAL A 320 -4.27 -9.67 13.38
CA VAL A 320 -5.02 -8.48 12.97
C VAL A 320 -6.39 -8.85 12.40
N TYR A 321 -6.47 -9.91 11.58
CA TYR A 321 -7.75 -10.38 11.06
C TYR A 321 -8.64 -11.03 12.13
N SER A 322 -8.06 -11.76 13.08
CA SER A 322 -8.84 -12.35 14.18
C SER A 322 -9.30 -11.31 15.22
N VAL A 323 -8.51 -10.26 15.47
CA VAL A 323 -8.91 -9.13 16.32
C VAL A 323 -10.01 -8.30 15.65
N LEU A 324 -9.99 -8.16 14.31
CA LEU A 324 -11.09 -7.54 13.57
C LEU A 324 -12.38 -8.36 13.69
N ALA A 325 -12.32 -9.67 13.56
CA ALA A 325 -13.49 -10.56 13.69
C ALA A 325 -14.04 -10.56 15.13
N VAL A 326 -13.18 -10.60 16.16
CA VAL A 326 -13.57 -10.58 17.56
C VAL A 326 -14.13 -9.22 17.98
N SER A 327 -13.63 -8.12 17.41
CA SER A 327 -14.13 -6.76 17.67
C SER A 327 -15.57 -6.57 17.19
N TYR A 328 -15.99 -7.29 16.14
CA TYR A 328 -17.36 -7.18 15.59
C TYR A 328 -18.39 -7.97 16.37
N THR A 329 -18.03 -9.03 17.06
CA THR A 329 -18.97 -9.79 17.91
C THR A 329 -19.39 -9.03 19.16
N HIS A 330 -18.68 -7.97 19.54
CA HIS A 330 -19.02 -7.11 20.71
C HIS A 330 -19.68 -5.78 20.35
N LEU A 331 -19.94 -5.50 19.06
CA LEU A 331 -20.64 -4.30 18.61
C LEU A 331 -22.13 -4.55 18.29
N THR A 332 -22.73 -5.57 18.84
CA THR A 332 -24.18 -5.62 18.91
C THR A 332 -24.64 -4.54 19.89
N LEU A 333 -25.15 -3.44 19.33
CA LEU A 333 -25.83 -2.40 20.10
C LEU A 333 -26.94 -3.05 20.97
N PRO A 334 -27.10 -2.63 22.23
CA PRO A 334 -28.24 -3.08 23.01
C PRO A 334 -29.51 -2.62 22.29
N THR A 335 -30.32 -3.59 21.91
CA THR A 335 -31.71 -3.37 21.51
C THR A 335 -32.45 -2.71 22.65
N LYS A 336 -32.90 -1.49 22.48
CA LYS A 336 -34.06 -0.92 23.11
C LYS A 336 -35.10 -0.63 22.08
#